data_cd29f268a7e6e4fc1b63e8743eb0da93
#
_entry.id   cd29f268a7e6e4fc1b63e8743eb0da93
#
_cell.length_a   1.000
_cell.length_b   1.000
_cell.length_c   1.000
_cell.angle_alpha   90.00
_cell.angle_beta   90.00
_cell.angle_gamma   90.00
#
_symmetry.space_group_name_H-M   'P 1'
#
loop_
_entity.id
_entity.type
_entity.pdbx_description
1 polymer ?
#
loop_
_entity_poly.entity_id
_entity_poly.type
_entity_poly.pdbx_seq_one_letter_code
_entity_poly.pdbx_strand_id
1 'polypeptide(L)'
;MIAPGPEAEGARSEEIDEPVPPYEPKGPVAFMARNRVAANLLMVFLLASGLFSLSGIVQEVFPEFSLDQVTVSVLYPGATPEEVEESILRKIEEQVESVEGVDEIRATAAEGLATVSIELELGTDVSQALDDIKAEVDQITTFPVSAERPEVRELTNRQS
;
A
#
# COMPACT_ATOMS: atom_id res chain seq x y z
N MET A 1 -64.80 -61.50 -1.52
CA MET A 1 -65.32 -61.45 -2.86
C MET A 1 -65.88 -60.06 -3.12
N ILE A 2 -65.04 -59.09 -3.50
CA ILE A 2 -65.44 -57.82 -4.11
C ILE A 2 -64.19 -57.34 -4.86
N ALA A 3 -64.31 -57.16 -6.16
CA ALA A 3 -63.29 -56.78 -7.10
C ALA A 3 -62.86 -55.35 -6.88
N PRO A 4 -61.64 -55.03 -7.18
CA PRO A 4 -61.16 -53.62 -7.21
C PRO A 4 -61.65 -52.95 -8.48
N GLY A 5 -62.16 -51.73 -8.34
CA GLY A 5 -62.53 -50.86 -9.45
C GLY A 5 -61.30 -50.26 -10.07
N PRO A 6 -61.27 -50.04 -11.38
CA PRO A 6 -60.25 -49.32 -12.08
C PRO A 6 -60.59 -47.84 -12.03
N GLU A 7 -59.70 -46.97 -11.58
CA GLU A 7 -59.75 -45.54 -11.95
C GLU A 7 -58.77 -44.75 -11.08
N ALA A 8 -57.54 -44.72 -11.52
CA ALA A 8 -56.62 -43.63 -11.23
C ALA A 8 -55.42 -43.62 -12.21
N GLU A 9 -55.77 -43.85 -13.48
CA GLU A 9 -54.81 -43.72 -14.57
C GLU A 9 -55.38 -42.68 -15.53
N GLY A 10 -54.96 -41.44 -15.37
CA GLY A 10 -55.45 -40.44 -16.27
C GLY A 10 -55.28 -38.99 -15.82
N ALA A 11 -54.35 -38.70 -14.96
CA ALA A 11 -54.04 -37.29 -14.65
C ALA A 11 -52.51 -37.02 -14.75
N ARG A 12 -51.93 -37.50 -15.82
CA ARG A 12 -50.58 -37.09 -16.21
C ARG A 12 -50.66 -36.52 -17.59
N SER A 13 -50.29 -35.29 -17.65
CA SER A 13 -49.97 -34.59 -18.86
C SER A 13 -51.12 -33.84 -19.51
N GLU A 14 -51.09 -32.64 -19.27
CA GLU A 14 -51.08 -31.58 -20.26
C GLU A 14 -50.23 -30.47 -19.69
N GLU A 15 -48.94 -30.79 -19.49
CA GLU A 15 -47.92 -29.75 -19.46
C GLU A 15 -47.94 -29.18 -20.89
N ILE A 16 -48.69 -28.11 -20.96
CA ILE A 16 -48.87 -27.31 -22.18
C ILE A 16 -47.48 -26.85 -22.56
N ASP A 17 -46.94 -27.44 -23.57
CA ASP A 17 -45.79 -26.91 -24.35
C ASP A 17 -46.25 -25.61 -24.99
N GLU A 18 -46.41 -24.55 -24.18
CA GLU A 18 -46.56 -23.21 -24.69
C GLU A 18 -45.25 -22.88 -25.42
N PRO A 19 -45.28 -22.59 -26.71
CA PRO A 19 -44.09 -22.19 -27.42
C PRO A 19 -43.57 -20.90 -26.78
N VAL A 20 -42.47 -21.03 -26.06
CA VAL A 20 -41.77 -19.85 -25.49
C VAL A 20 -41.52 -18.90 -26.66
N PRO A 21 -42.08 -17.69 -26.64
CA PRO A 21 -41.92 -16.76 -27.75
C PRO A 21 -40.40 -16.53 -27.94
N PRO A 22 -39.93 -16.55 -29.18
CA PRO A 22 -38.50 -16.38 -29.46
C PRO A 22 -38.04 -15.08 -28.82
N TYR A 23 -37.09 -15.18 -27.88
CA TYR A 23 -36.48 -14.02 -27.26
C TYR A 23 -35.83 -13.16 -28.34
N GLU A 24 -36.49 -12.07 -28.69
CA GLU A 24 -35.90 -11.07 -29.59
C GLU A 24 -35.06 -10.10 -28.77
N PRO A 25 -33.75 -10.25 -28.76
CA PRO A 25 -32.88 -9.32 -28.03
C PRO A 25 -33.01 -7.94 -28.67
N LYS A 26 -33.51 -6.96 -27.92
CA LYS A 26 -33.61 -5.57 -28.34
C LYS A 26 -32.51 -4.78 -27.68
N GLY A 27 -31.79 -3.93 -28.43
CA GLY A 27 -30.75 -3.06 -27.92
C GLY A 27 -29.43 -3.13 -28.67
N PRO A 28 -28.42 -2.37 -28.23
CA PRO A 28 -27.13 -2.27 -28.91
C PRO A 28 -26.41 -3.62 -29.05
N VAL A 29 -26.56 -4.49 -28.04
CA VAL A 29 -25.95 -5.85 -28.06
C VAL A 29 -26.58 -6.72 -29.17
N ALA A 30 -27.90 -6.67 -29.33
CA ALA A 30 -28.60 -7.38 -30.39
C ALA A 30 -28.25 -6.88 -31.79
N PHE A 31 -28.08 -5.57 -31.92
CA PHE A 31 -27.62 -4.97 -33.18
C PHE A 31 -26.22 -5.48 -33.55
N MET A 32 -25.30 -5.57 -32.56
CA MET A 32 -23.95 -6.09 -32.81
C MET A 32 -23.93 -7.60 -33.14
N ALA A 33 -24.76 -8.38 -32.45
CA ALA A 33 -24.89 -9.81 -32.71
C ALA A 33 -25.38 -10.12 -34.17
N ARG A 34 -26.20 -9.22 -34.72
CA ARG A 34 -26.72 -9.35 -36.10
C ARG A 34 -25.81 -8.77 -37.17
N ASN A 35 -24.91 -7.86 -36.77
CA ASN A 35 -24.04 -7.15 -37.68
C ASN A 35 -22.56 -7.47 -37.45
N ARG A 36 -22.03 -8.46 -38.17
CA ARG A 36 -20.64 -8.91 -38.04
C ARG A 36 -19.62 -7.80 -38.29
N VAL A 37 -19.96 -6.86 -39.18
CA VAL A 37 -19.07 -5.74 -39.49
C VAL A 37 -18.97 -4.80 -38.30
N ALA A 38 -20.10 -4.47 -37.65
CA ALA A 38 -20.12 -3.62 -36.47
C ALA A 38 -19.37 -4.27 -35.27
N ALA A 39 -19.55 -5.58 -35.06
CA ALA A 39 -18.85 -6.34 -34.05
C ALA A 39 -17.33 -6.35 -34.26
N ASN A 40 -16.89 -6.60 -35.51
CA ASN A 40 -15.45 -6.59 -35.80
C ASN A 40 -14.84 -5.19 -35.66
N LEU A 41 -15.58 -4.16 -36.07
CA LEU A 41 -15.12 -2.77 -35.94
C LEU A 41 -14.99 -2.34 -34.50
N LEU A 42 -15.94 -2.74 -33.64
CA LEU A 42 -15.86 -2.52 -32.20
C LEU A 42 -14.67 -3.28 -31.60
N MET A 43 -14.45 -4.52 -31.99
CA MET A 43 -13.31 -5.31 -31.53
C MET A 43 -11.97 -4.62 -31.86
N VAL A 44 -11.81 -4.20 -33.13
CA VAL A 44 -10.60 -3.49 -33.57
C VAL A 44 -10.43 -2.17 -32.82
N PHE A 45 -11.51 -1.43 -32.58
CA PHE A 45 -11.50 -0.19 -31.83
C PHE A 45 -11.07 -0.41 -30.37
N LEU A 46 -11.62 -1.44 -29.70
CA LEU A 46 -11.24 -1.78 -28.33
C LEU A 46 -9.77 -2.23 -28.22
N LEU A 47 -9.31 -3.03 -29.17
CA LEU A 47 -7.90 -3.45 -29.21
C LEU A 47 -6.96 -2.27 -29.45
N ALA A 48 -7.29 -1.39 -30.39
CA ALA A 48 -6.51 -0.22 -30.69
C ALA A 48 -6.48 0.77 -29.51
N SER A 49 -7.64 1.01 -28.88
CA SER A 49 -7.71 1.90 -27.70
C SER A 49 -7.00 1.30 -26.49
N GLY A 50 -7.08 -0.03 -26.29
CA GLY A 50 -6.33 -0.72 -25.24
C GLY A 50 -4.82 -0.62 -25.46
N LEU A 51 -4.35 -0.84 -26.69
CA LEU A 51 -2.93 -0.71 -27.01
C LEU A 51 -2.43 0.74 -26.89
N PHE A 52 -3.25 1.70 -27.30
CA PHE A 52 -2.95 3.13 -27.11
C PHE A 52 -2.91 3.53 -25.62
N SER A 53 -3.80 2.97 -24.82
CA SER A 53 -3.82 3.20 -23.37
C SER A 53 -2.56 2.66 -22.69
N LEU A 54 -2.00 1.55 -23.13
CA LEU A 54 -0.74 1.00 -22.59
C LEU A 54 0.44 1.98 -22.74
N SER A 55 0.48 2.73 -23.84
CA SER A 55 1.56 3.70 -24.07
C SER A 55 1.46 4.95 -23.21
N GLY A 56 0.29 5.19 -22.58
CA GLY A 56 0.02 6.33 -21.70
C GLY A 56 0.04 5.99 -20.20
N ILE A 57 0.30 4.75 -19.83
CA ILE A 57 0.45 4.38 -18.43
C ILE A 57 1.79 4.92 -17.94
N VAL A 58 1.76 6.11 -17.37
CA VAL A 58 2.85 6.61 -16.53
C VAL A 58 2.85 5.72 -15.29
N GLN A 59 3.80 4.80 -15.24
CA GLN A 59 4.03 4.00 -14.07
C GLN A 59 4.70 4.92 -13.03
N GLU A 60 3.89 5.61 -12.24
CA GLU A 60 4.38 6.24 -11.03
C GLU A 60 4.72 5.12 -10.04
N VAL A 61 5.92 4.58 -10.23
CA VAL A 61 6.56 3.70 -9.26
C VAL A 61 7.05 4.62 -8.14
N PHE A 62 6.21 4.82 -7.16
CA PHE A 62 6.42 5.69 -6.01
C PHE A 62 6.71 7.16 -6.38
N PRO A 63 5.98 8.13 -5.83
CA PRO A 63 6.50 9.48 -5.83
C PRO A 63 7.88 9.40 -5.18
N GLU A 64 8.92 9.77 -5.91
CA GLU A 64 10.23 10.04 -5.32
C GLU A 64 10.06 11.29 -4.46
N PHE A 65 9.41 11.13 -3.32
CA PHE A 65 9.69 12.02 -2.23
C PHE A 65 11.11 11.65 -1.82
N SER A 66 12.08 12.36 -2.32
CA SER A 66 13.34 12.49 -1.61
C SER A 66 12.99 13.23 -0.32
N LEU A 67 12.39 12.52 0.62
CA LEU A 67 12.30 12.97 1.97
C LEU A 67 13.76 12.98 2.43
N ASP A 68 14.27 14.17 2.62
CA ASP A 68 15.54 14.34 3.26
C ASP A 68 15.39 13.70 4.65
N GLN A 69 16.14 12.65 4.88
CA GLN A 69 16.00 11.82 6.07
C GLN A 69 17.30 11.84 6.85
N VAL A 70 17.19 12.05 8.15
CA VAL A 70 18.28 11.92 9.10
C VAL A 70 18.10 10.62 9.88
N THR A 71 19.16 9.83 10.01
CA THR A 71 19.13 8.59 10.79
C THR A 71 20.07 8.70 11.98
N VAL A 72 19.54 8.40 13.16
CA VAL A 72 20.30 8.27 14.40
C VAL A 72 20.40 6.80 14.76
N SER A 73 21.62 6.29 14.96
CA SER A 73 21.87 4.91 15.35
C SER A 73 22.66 4.86 16.66
N VAL A 74 22.24 3.99 17.58
CA VAL A 74 22.94 3.77 18.87
C VAL A 74 23.11 2.28 19.08
N LEU A 75 24.36 1.83 19.25
CA LEU A 75 24.67 0.47 19.63
C LEU A 75 24.57 0.30 21.15
N TYR A 76 23.81 -0.70 21.58
CA TYR A 76 23.68 -1.09 22.99
C TYR A 76 23.88 -2.59 23.12
N PRO A 77 25.14 -3.06 23.09
CA PRO A 77 25.45 -4.48 23.08
C PRO A 77 24.84 -5.26 24.24
N GLY A 78 24.15 -6.35 23.93
CA GLY A 78 23.56 -7.26 24.91
C GLY A 78 22.22 -6.82 25.48
N ALA A 79 21.66 -5.69 25.02
CA ALA A 79 20.34 -5.24 25.42
C ALA A 79 19.24 -5.93 24.61
N THR A 80 18.13 -6.26 25.25
CA THR A 80 16.92 -6.71 24.58
C THR A 80 16.25 -5.55 23.85
N PRO A 81 15.37 -5.83 22.85
CA PRO A 81 14.63 -4.76 22.16
C PRO A 81 13.83 -3.85 23.12
N GLU A 82 13.23 -4.42 24.17
CA GLU A 82 12.50 -3.64 25.17
C GLU A 82 13.42 -2.68 25.95
N GLU A 83 14.62 -3.13 26.32
CA GLU A 83 15.61 -2.29 26.98
C GLU A 83 16.13 -1.18 26.06
N VAL A 84 16.32 -1.48 24.77
CA VAL A 84 16.71 -0.51 23.74
C VAL A 84 15.62 0.54 23.57
N GLU A 85 14.36 0.13 23.48
CA GLU A 85 13.21 1.03 23.33
C GLU A 85 13.09 1.98 24.54
N GLU A 86 13.08 1.44 25.75
CA GLU A 86 12.85 2.23 26.96
C GLU A 86 14.05 3.13 27.33
N SER A 87 15.27 2.62 27.15
CA SER A 87 16.47 3.29 27.61
C SER A 87 17.08 4.27 26.60
N ILE A 88 16.82 4.05 25.30
CA ILE A 88 17.46 4.82 24.23
C ILE A 88 16.43 5.50 23.34
N LEU A 89 15.53 4.73 22.67
CA LEU A 89 14.66 5.29 21.64
C LEU A 89 13.74 6.37 22.18
N ARG A 90 13.06 6.11 23.28
CA ARG A 90 12.13 7.06 23.89
C ARG A 90 12.79 8.41 24.24
N LYS A 91 14.05 8.37 24.65
CA LYS A 91 14.80 9.60 24.98
C LYS A 91 15.21 10.38 23.74
N ILE A 92 15.56 9.66 22.65
CA ILE A 92 15.91 10.31 21.38
C ILE A 92 14.65 10.93 20.78
N GLU A 93 13.53 10.20 20.73
CA GLU A 93 12.24 10.68 20.22
C GLU A 93 11.81 11.96 20.95
N GLU A 94 11.85 11.96 22.27
CA GLU A 94 11.45 13.10 23.11
C GLU A 94 12.29 14.35 22.84
N GLN A 95 13.58 14.19 22.56
CA GLN A 95 14.47 15.33 22.25
C GLN A 95 14.29 15.81 20.83
N VAL A 96 14.20 14.89 19.88
CA VAL A 96 14.12 15.21 18.45
C VAL A 96 12.76 15.78 18.05
N GLU A 97 11.67 15.40 18.76
CA GLU A 97 10.33 15.97 18.52
C GLU A 97 10.29 17.49 18.66
N SER A 98 11.23 18.08 19.41
CA SER A 98 11.31 19.53 19.60
C SER A 98 12.06 20.27 18.47
N VAL A 99 12.69 19.56 17.55
CA VAL A 99 13.48 20.14 16.46
C VAL A 99 12.57 20.67 15.36
N GLU A 100 12.81 21.89 14.92
CA GLU A 100 12.03 22.53 13.85
C GLU A 100 12.30 21.86 12.49
N GLY A 101 11.23 21.58 11.74
CA GLY A 101 11.31 20.96 10.40
C GLY A 101 11.28 19.45 10.41
N VAL A 102 10.99 18.81 11.55
CA VAL A 102 10.71 17.36 11.64
C VAL A 102 9.26 17.10 11.28
N ASP A 103 9.02 16.23 10.29
CA ASP A 103 7.69 15.80 9.85
C ASP A 103 7.26 14.48 10.52
N GLU A 104 8.10 13.45 10.42
CA GLU A 104 7.80 12.13 11.00
C GLU A 104 9.04 11.52 11.66
N ILE A 105 8.84 10.89 12.82
CA ILE A 105 9.88 10.13 13.53
C ILE A 105 9.47 8.66 13.55
N ARG A 106 10.36 7.79 13.08
CA ARG A 106 10.20 6.34 13.13
C ARG A 106 11.33 5.71 13.91
N ALA A 107 11.00 5.11 15.03
CA ALA A 107 11.96 4.39 15.86
C ALA A 107 11.85 2.88 15.66
N THR A 108 12.98 2.21 15.64
CA THR A 108 13.07 0.75 15.53
C THR A 108 14.05 0.22 16.57
N ALA A 109 13.55 -0.61 17.48
CA ALA A 109 14.35 -1.36 18.43
C ALA A 109 14.71 -2.74 17.87
N ALA A 110 15.99 -3.06 17.84
CA ALA A 110 16.49 -4.40 17.59
C ALA A 110 17.39 -4.85 18.74
N GLU A 111 17.74 -6.12 18.80
CA GLU A 111 18.67 -6.63 19.80
C GLU A 111 20.03 -5.92 19.67
N GLY A 112 20.39 -5.16 20.68
CA GLY A 112 21.65 -4.41 20.74
C GLY A 112 21.73 -3.17 19.83
N LEU A 113 20.66 -2.76 19.13
CA LEU A 113 20.69 -1.63 18.21
C LEU A 113 19.40 -0.81 18.28
N ALA A 114 19.54 0.48 18.49
CA ALA A 114 18.49 1.48 18.30
C ALA A 114 18.69 2.21 16.98
N THR A 115 17.62 2.38 16.22
CA THR A 115 17.64 3.19 14.98
C THR A 115 16.42 4.12 14.99
N VAL A 116 16.67 5.41 14.83
CA VAL A 116 15.62 6.42 14.67
C VAL A 116 15.79 7.08 13.30
N SER A 117 14.76 6.98 12.49
CA SER A 117 14.68 7.64 11.18
C SER A 117 13.78 8.85 11.30
N ILE A 118 14.30 9.99 10.96
CA ILE A 118 13.65 11.30 11.09
C ILE A 118 13.44 11.83 9.69
N GLU A 119 12.18 11.98 9.27
CA GLU A 119 11.79 12.57 8.00
C GLU A 119 11.63 14.09 8.20
N LEU A 120 12.18 14.86 7.28
CA LEU A 120 12.14 16.32 7.35
C LEU A 120 11.02 16.88 6.47
N GLU A 121 10.44 18.01 6.87
CA GLU A 121 9.47 18.73 6.05
C GLU A 121 10.07 19.18 4.72
N LEU A 122 9.26 19.22 3.68
CA LEU A 122 9.70 19.67 2.35
C LEU A 122 10.19 21.11 2.38
N GLY A 123 11.45 21.31 1.99
CA GLY A 123 12.08 22.62 1.93
C GLY A 123 12.89 23.01 3.16
N THR A 124 12.97 22.10 4.16
CA THR A 124 13.88 22.27 5.29
C THR A 124 15.34 22.18 4.84
N ASP A 125 16.21 23.00 5.40
CA ASP A 125 17.66 22.87 5.18
C ASP A 125 18.19 21.64 5.93
N VAL A 126 18.49 20.59 5.18
CA VAL A 126 18.94 19.29 5.72
C VAL A 126 20.19 19.42 6.58
N SER A 127 21.13 20.28 6.15
CA SER A 127 22.37 20.46 6.88
C SER A 127 22.14 21.13 8.24
N GLN A 128 21.24 22.11 8.28
CA GLN A 128 20.87 22.76 9.51
C GLN A 128 20.10 21.79 10.45
N ALA A 129 19.09 21.08 9.90
CA ALA A 129 18.33 20.09 10.67
C ALA A 129 19.24 18.96 11.23
N LEU A 130 20.23 18.51 10.44
CA LEU A 130 21.21 17.53 10.88
C LEU A 130 22.02 18.04 12.09
N ASP A 131 22.49 19.29 12.02
CA ASP A 131 23.27 19.89 13.10
C ASP A 131 22.41 20.10 14.36
N ASP A 132 21.16 20.51 14.21
CA ASP A 132 20.21 20.70 15.30
C ASP A 132 19.84 19.35 15.96
N ILE A 133 19.49 18.32 15.17
CA ILE A 133 19.24 16.97 15.66
C ILE A 133 20.45 16.43 16.42
N LYS A 134 21.65 16.61 15.86
CA LYS A 134 22.87 16.15 16.50
C LYS A 134 23.13 16.89 17.83
N ALA A 135 22.88 18.18 17.88
CA ALA A 135 23.03 18.96 19.10
C ALA A 135 22.06 18.48 20.20
N GLU A 136 20.79 18.20 19.83
CA GLU A 136 19.79 17.71 20.78
C GLU A 136 20.12 16.28 21.26
N VAL A 137 20.54 15.39 20.37
CA VAL A 137 20.95 14.01 20.73
C VAL A 137 22.20 14.03 21.62
N ASP A 138 23.17 14.90 21.36
CA ASP A 138 24.40 15.04 22.16
C ASP A 138 24.12 15.58 23.60
N GLN A 139 22.99 16.25 23.81
CA GLN A 139 22.56 16.72 25.12
C GLN A 139 22.01 15.59 26.02
N ILE A 140 21.67 14.43 25.44
CA ILE A 140 21.16 13.30 26.22
C ILE A 140 22.29 12.67 27.04
N THR A 141 22.35 13.02 28.33
CA THR A 141 23.38 12.50 29.25
C THR A 141 22.93 11.25 30.02
N THR A 142 21.69 10.82 29.81
CA THR A 142 21.05 9.73 30.58
C THR A 142 21.09 8.37 29.88
N PHE A 143 21.89 8.21 28.85
CA PHE A 143 22.10 6.92 28.22
C PHE A 143 22.78 5.92 29.15
N PRO A 144 22.47 4.61 29.02
CA PRO A 144 23.19 3.57 29.75
C PRO A 144 24.69 3.62 29.49
N VAL A 145 25.50 3.33 30.47
CA VAL A 145 26.99 3.36 30.36
C VAL A 145 27.49 2.35 29.30
N SER A 146 26.73 1.30 29.05
CA SER A 146 27.05 0.27 28.05
C SER A 146 26.62 0.62 26.64
N ALA A 147 25.83 1.69 26.45
CA ALA A 147 25.46 2.18 25.14
C ALA A 147 26.62 2.97 24.53
N GLU A 148 26.85 2.78 23.24
CA GLU A 148 27.83 3.54 22.49
C GLU A 148 27.29 4.95 22.18
N ARG A 149 28.14 5.83 21.69
CA ARG A 149 27.75 7.18 21.33
C ARG A 149 26.79 7.14 20.12
N PRO A 150 25.76 7.97 20.12
CA PRO A 150 24.88 8.11 18.97
C PRO A 150 25.63 8.49 17.70
N GLU A 151 25.33 7.81 16.60
CA GLU A 151 25.82 8.15 15.27
C GLU A 151 24.69 8.78 14.48
N VAL A 152 24.82 10.05 14.10
CA VAL A 152 23.84 10.78 13.31
C VAL A 152 24.33 10.88 11.87
N ARG A 153 23.52 10.45 10.91
CA ARG A 153 23.86 10.41 9.48
C ARG A 153 22.70 10.93 8.63
N GLU A 154 23.03 11.68 7.61
CA GLU A 154 22.09 12.04 6.55
C GLU A 154 21.97 10.86 5.56
N LEU A 155 20.73 10.49 5.21
CA LEU A 155 20.45 9.60 4.10
C LEU A 155 19.99 10.42 2.91
N THR A 156 20.94 10.95 2.15
CA THR A 156 20.65 11.59 0.86
C THR A 156 20.57 10.53 -0.21
N ASN A 157 19.39 10.27 -0.74
CA ASN A 157 19.21 9.39 -1.89
C ASN A 157 19.51 10.15 -3.18
N ARG A 158 20.81 10.53 -3.36
CA ARG A 158 21.26 11.13 -4.61
C ARG A 158 21.56 10.03 -5.63
N GLN A 159 20.54 9.66 -6.40
CA GLN A 159 20.78 8.85 -7.60
C GLN A 159 21.47 9.73 -8.65
N SER A 160 22.71 9.33 -9.00
CA SER A 160 23.44 9.88 -10.15
C SER A 160 22.96 9.25 -11.44
#